data_2e1d8d559b193b711946525e39f2cbb7
#
_entry.id   2e1d8d559b193b711946525e39f2cbb7
#
_cell.length_a   1.000
_cell.length_b   1.000
_cell.length_c   1.000
_cell.angle_alpha   90.00
_cell.angle_beta   90.00
_cell.angle_gamma   90.00
#
_symmetry.space_group_name_H-M   'P 1'
#
loop_
_entity.id
_entity.type
_entity.pdbx_description
1 polymer ?
#
loop_
_entity_poly.entity_id
_entity_poly.type
_entity_poly.pdbx_seq_one_letter_code
_entity_poly.pdbx_strand_id
1 'polypeptide(L)'
;MNNWHSFLQLQAPSFLGGHSISFDEASFNYTADLEGCSYFSPLVHLGAILVEGSDARKFLQGQVTCDLNELSQDNSICGACCSPKGRALVNFQLHEIDDQKLLVVMHHSLVISIKDELSKYAAFFKVQLVDVSDAYIFFGIASNYAITKDKAPFSCSTFHYNDGRILAVCTLEQAESQWLELKGSSSPIGTDSWRLLDIQSGLALLQEETSGIFIPQMLNLDYLNAISFKKGCYTGQEIVARMKYLGTLKRRMYRVAVTDAASLCTGMSCCFPGTEQSVGSVISAAYAGNDTYQLLLVLTDDAANKTQLTIGSGNIKEIEYLSLPYIK
;
A
#
# COMPACT_ATOMS: atom_id res chain seq x y z
N MET A 1 -3.35 24.83 -0.24
CA MET A 1 -4.35 23.73 -0.14
C MET A 1 -5.08 23.69 -1.48
N ASN A 2 -5.19 22.54 -2.10
CA ASN A 2 -5.99 22.42 -3.32
C ASN A 2 -7.49 22.41 -2.94
N ASN A 3 -8.37 22.63 -3.92
CA ASN A 3 -9.83 22.70 -3.67
C ASN A 3 -10.38 21.41 -3.05
N TRP A 4 -9.77 20.26 -3.36
CA TRP A 4 -10.15 18.96 -2.81
C TRP A 4 -9.97 18.86 -1.28
N HIS A 5 -8.83 19.32 -0.77
CA HIS A 5 -8.58 19.35 0.67
C HIS A 5 -9.60 20.25 1.42
N SER A 6 -9.91 21.42 0.83
CA SER A 6 -10.93 22.31 1.40
C SER A 6 -12.32 21.66 1.38
N PHE A 7 -12.65 20.92 0.32
CA PHE A 7 -13.89 20.17 0.23
C PHE A 7 -13.96 19.08 1.30
N LEU A 8 -12.91 18.26 1.46
CA LEU A 8 -12.86 17.21 2.47
C LEU A 8 -12.98 17.72 3.90
N GLN A 9 -12.41 18.89 4.21
CA GLN A 9 -12.55 19.53 5.54
C GLN A 9 -14.02 19.84 5.89
N LEU A 10 -14.87 20.06 4.89
CA LEU A 10 -16.32 20.27 5.09
C LEU A 10 -17.09 18.97 5.24
N GLN A 11 -16.51 17.83 4.80
CA GLN A 11 -17.19 16.53 4.79
C GLN A 11 -16.81 15.65 5.98
N ALA A 12 -15.65 15.90 6.61
CA ALA A 12 -15.09 15.05 7.65
C ALA A 12 -14.90 15.79 8.96
N PRO A 13 -15.20 15.17 10.13
CA PRO A 13 -14.97 15.75 11.44
C PRO A 13 -13.50 16.05 11.73
N SER A 14 -12.60 15.24 11.15
CA SER A 14 -11.16 15.41 11.33
C SER A 14 -10.40 15.15 10.03
N PHE A 15 -9.55 16.11 9.65
CA PHE A 15 -8.67 16.04 8.51
C PHE A 15 -7.29 16.55 8.93
N LEU A 16 -6.37 15.62 9.23
CA LEU A 16 -5.07 15.90 9.85
C LEU A 16 -3.95 15.92 8.83
N GLY A 17 -3.22 17.02 8.76
CA GLY A 17 -1.97 17.15 7.99
C GLY A 17 -2.11 16.94 6.48
N GLY A 18 -3.32 16.89 5.94
CA GLY A 18 -3.57 16.59 4.51
C GLY A 18 -3.45 15.12 4.13
N HIS A 19 -3.08 14.23 5.05
CA HIS A 19 -2.76 12.82 4.75
C HIS A 19 -3.48 11.81 5.63
N SER A 20 -4.34 12.28 6.55
CA SER A 20 -5.22 11.44 7.36
C SER A 20 -6.59 12.09 7.49
N ILE A 21 -7.62 11.31 7.28
CA ILE A 21 -9.01 11.73 7.40
C ILE A 21 -9.76 10.74 8.30
N SER A 22 -10.64 11.26 9.14
CA SER A 22 -11.52 10.47 10.02
C SER A 22 -12.95 10.92 9.82
N PHE A 23 -13.87 9.96 9.85
CA PHE A 23 -15.33 10.17 9.90
C PHE A 23 -15.85 9.66 11.25
N ASP A 24 -17.10 9.99 11.59
CA ASP A 24 -17.75 9.47 12.81
C ASP A 24 -18.06 7.96 12.64
N GLU A 25 -17.04 7.14 12.84
CA GLU A 25 -17.08 5.69 12.66
C GLU A 25 -17.29 4.96 14.01
N ALA A 26 -17.91 5.61 15.01
CA ALA A 26 -18.03 5.11 16.39
C ALA A 26 -18.68 3.71 16.53
N SER A 27 -19.14 3.11 15.44
CA SER A 27 -19.79 1.79 15.40
C SER A 27 -19.27 0.86 14.31
N PHE A 28 -18.15 1.17 13.64
CA PHE A 28 -17.67 0.33 12.54
C PHE A 28 -17.04 -0.96 13.07
N ASN A 29 -17.78 -2.07 12.98
CA ASN A 29 -17.31 -3.39 13.37
C ASN A 29 -16.89 -4.17 12.11
N TYR A 30 -15.58 -4.12 11.80
CA TYR A 30 -14.96 -4.60 10.57
C TYR A 30 -15.20 -6.07 10.19
N THR A 31 -15.65 -6.89 11.12
CA THR A 31 -15.88 -8.32 10.86
C THR A 31 -17.34 -8.65 10.54
N ALA A 32 -18.28 -7.81 10.99
CA ALA A 32 -19.71 -8.05 10.83
C ALA A 32 -20.38 -7.14 9.79
N ASP A 33 -19.84 -5.92 9.60
CA ASP A 33 -20.55 -4.87 8.85
C ASP A 33 -20.29 -4.85 7.34
N LEU A 34 -19.36 -5.68 6.83
CA LEU A 34 -19.17 -5.85 5.38
C LEU A 34 -20.31 -6.66 4.73
N GLU A 35 -21.13 -7.39 5.52
CA GLU A 35 -22.28 -8.10 4.98
C GLU A 35 -23.42 -7.12 4.62
N GLY A 36 -23.51 -6.78 3.34
CA GLY A 36 -24.60 -5.95 2.79
C GLY A 36 -24.33 -4.44 2.72
N CYS A 37 -23.16 -3.96 3.18
CA CYS A 37 -22.78 -2.56 3.13
C CYS A 37 -21.67 -2.31 2.10
N SER A 38 -21.65 -1.10 1.54
CA SER A 38 -20.59 -0.59 0.70
C SER A 38 -19.93 0.59 1.38
N TYR A 39 -18.59 0.63 1.33
CA TYR A 39 -17.79 1.69 1.92
C TYR A 39 -16.83 2.28 0.91
N PHE A 40 -16.51 3.56 1.06
CA PHE A 40 -15.46 4.21 0.30
C PHE A 40 -14.59 5.08 1.19
N SER A 41 -13.34 5.26 0.80
CA SER A 41 -12.39 6.11 1.51
C SER A 41 -11.66 7.02 0.54
N PRO A 42 -11.56 8.32 0.79
CA PRO A 42 -10.60 9.17 0.10
C PRO A 42 -9.21 8.82 0.62
N LEU A 43 -8.37 8.23 -0.25
CA LEU A 43 -7.04 7.74 0.12
C LEU A 43 -6.02 8.88 0.10
N VAL A 44 -6.20 9.83 1.00
CA VAL A 44 -5.39 11.08 1.08
C VAL A 44 -3.91 10.84 1.42
N HIS A 45 -3.58 9.64 1.88
CA HIS A 45 -2.20 9.21 2.14
C HIS A 45 -1.45 8.72 0.90
N LEU A 46 -2.11 8.63 -0.25
CA LEU A 46 -1.49 8.26 -1.51
C LEU A 46 -1.05 9.48 -2.30
N GLY A 47 0.00 9.31 -3.07
CA GLY A 47 0.48 10.25 -4.07
C GLY A 47 0.92 9.49 -5.32
N ALA A 48 1.31 10.21 -6.37
CA ALA A 48 1.68 9.57 -7.62
C ALA A 48 2.77 10.29 -8.39
N ILE A 49 3.55 9.49 -9.12
CA ILE A 49 4.48 9.94 -10.15
C ILE A 49 3.89 9.59 -11.52
N LEU A 50 3.75 10.57 -12.38
CA LEU A 50 3.49 10.36 -13.80
C LEU A 50 4.84 10.14 -14.50
N VAL A 51 4.97 9.01 -15.19
CA VAL A 51 6.08 8.69 -16.08
C VAL A 51 5.58 8.82 -17.51
N GLU A 52 6.00 9.88 -18.19
CA GLU A 52 5.52 10.19 -19.54
C GLU A 52 6.65 10.26 -20.56
N GLY A 53 6.39 9.80 -21.78
CA GLY A 53 7.30 9.82 -22.92
C GLY A 53 7.33 8.52 -23.69
N SER A 54 7.92 8.54 -24.89
CA SER A 54 7.95 7.40 -25.80
C SER A 54 8.71 6.18 -25.25
N ASP A 55 9.59 6.38 -24.27
CA ASP A 55 10.34 5.29 -23.62
C ASP A 55 9.80 4.94 -22.22
N ALA A 56 8.64 5.46 -21.78
CA ALA A 56 8.11 5.30 -20.43
C ALA A 56 8.02 3.83 -20.00
N ARG A 57 7.40 2.99 -20.85
CA ARG A 57 7.25 1.55 -20.59
C ARG A 57 8.62 0.83 -20.54
N LYS A 58 9.50 1.11 -21.49
CA LYS A 58 10.85 0.54 -21.55
C LYS A 58 11.70 0.95 -20.35
N PHE A 59 11.60 2.20 -19.95
CA PHE A 59 12.29 2.75 -18.79
C PHE A 59 11.85 2.03 -17.50
N LEU A 60 10.55 2.02 -17.20
CA LEU A 60 10.04 1.38 -15.99
C LEU A 60 10.29 -0.14 -15.98
N GLN A 61 10.22 -0.82 -17.13
CA GLN A 61 10.53 -2.25 -17.22
C GLN A 61 11.91 -2.60 -16.64
N GLY A 62 12.90 -1.72 -16.77
CA GLY A 62 14.23 -1.88 -16.20
C GLY A 62 14.40 -1.43 -14.75
N GLN A 63 13.37 -0.82 -14.13
CA GLN A 63 13.45 -0.25 -12.78
C GLN A 63 12.60 -0.97 -11.74
N VAL A 64 11.57 -1.73 -12.16
CA VAL A 64 10.56 -2.27 -11.26
C VAL A 64 10.50 -3.80 -11.30
N THR A 65 9.96 -4.40 -10.24
CA THR A 65 9.90 -5.86 -10.08
C THR A 65 8.81 -6.53 -10.91
N CYS A 66 7.69 -5.84 -11.18
CA CYS A 66 6.57 -6.36 -11.99
C CYS A 66 6.90 -6.34 -13.48
N ASP A 67 6.18 -7.15 -14.25
CA ASP A 67 6.34 -7.19 -15.71
C ASP A 67 5.33 -6.27 -16.37
N LEU A 68 5.81 -5.18 -17.02
CA LEU A 68 4.93 -4.23 -17.69
C LEU A 68 4.23 -4.81 -18.93
N ASN A 69 4.61 -6.00 -19.39
CA ASN A 69 3.85 -6.69 -20.44
C ASN A 69 2.46 -7.16 -19.97
N GLU A 70 2.26 -7.27 -18.65
CA GLU A 70 0.98 -7.59 -18.03
C GLU A 70 0.09 -6.34 -17.79
N LEU A 71 0.65 -5.13 -17.97
CA LEU A 71 -0.03 -3.85 -17.80
C LEU A 71 -0.80 -3.46 -19.06
N SER A 72 -2.05 -3.05 -18.89
CA SER A 72 -2.87 -2.41 -19.94
C SER A 72 -3.82 -1.39 -19.30
N GLN A 73 -4.52 -0.59 -20.12
CA GLN A 73 -5.51 0.37 -19.61
C GLN A 73 -6.62 -0.31 -18.76
N ASP A 74 -6.91 -1.57 -19.06
CA ASP A 74 -7.91 -2.37 -18.32
C ASP A 74 -7.32 -3.20 -17.18
N ASN A 75 -5.99 -3.28 -17.05
CA ASN A 75 -5.31 -4.12 -16.08
C ASN A 75 -4.12 -3.41 -15.45
N SER A 76 -4.36 -2.81 -14.30
CA SER A 76 -3.30 -2.25 -13.45
C SER A 76 -2.58 -3.36 -12.68
N ILE A 77 -1.30 -3.16 -12.36
CA ILE A 77 -0.45 -4.16 -11.70
C ILE A 77 0.24 -3.59 -10.46
N CYS A 78 0.61 -4.46 -9.54
CA CYS A 78 1.45 -4.12 -8.39
C CYS A 78 2.93 -4.38 -8.69
N GLY A 79 3.80 -3.60 -8.06
CA GLY A 79 5.24 -3.78 -8.14
C GLY A 79 5.99 -3.11 -7.01
N ALA A 80 7.32 -3.22 -7.08
CA ALA A 80 8.22 -2.49 -6.22
C ALA A 80 9.38 -1.92 -7.03
N CYS A 81 9.93 -0.80 -6.57
CA CYS A 81 11.21 -0.29 -6.99
C CYS A 81 12.26 -0.67 -5.95
N CYS A 82 13.39 -1.22 -6.38
CA CYS A 82 14.44 -1.69 -5.49
C CYS A 82 15.72 -0.89 -5.64
N SER A 83 16.46 -0.79 -4.54
CA SER A 83 17.87 -0.38 -4.60
C SER A 83 18.72 -1.45 -5.32
N PRO A 84 19.95 -1.15 -5.77
CA PRO A 84 20.88 -2.15 -6.31
C PRO A 84 21.16 -3.32 -5.34
N LYS A 85 20.95 -3.12 -4.03
CA LYS A 85 21.07 -4.17 -3.00
C LYS A 85 19.79 -4.99 -2.82
N GLY A 86 18.81 -4.88 -3.73
CA GLY A 86 17.55 -5.63 -3.70
C GLY A 86 16.60 -5.24 -2.56
N ARG A 87 16.82 -4.08 -1.93
CA ARG A 87 15.90 -3.57 -0.90
C ARG A 87 14.78 -2.78 -1.55
N ALA A 88 13.53 -3.08 -1.22
CA ALA A 88 12.37 -2.35 -1.70
C ALA A 88 12.39 -0.92 -1.14
N LEU A 89 12.53 0.06 -2.02
CA LEU A 89 12.45 1.48 -1.71
C LEU A 89 11.01 1.93 -1.62
N VAL A 90 10.14 1.35 -2.46
CA VAL A 90 8.72 1.59 -2.53
C VAL A 90 8.02 0.35 -3.10
N ASN A 91 6.80 0.11 -2.68
CA ASN A 91 5.84 -0.69 -3.43
C ASN A 91 4.69 0.20 -3.88
N PHE A 92 4.09 -0.13 -5.01
CA PHE A 92 3.15 0.75 -5.71
C PHE A 92 2.12 -0.04 -6.51
N GLN A 93 1.04 0.66 -6.92
CA GLN A 93 0.17 0.26 -8.01
C GLN A 93 0.56 1.04 -9.27
N LEU A 94 0.60 0.37 -10.41
CA LEU A 94 0.93 0.94 -11.70
C LEU A 94 -0.28 0.91 -12.63
N HIS A 95 -0.64 2.07 -13.15
CA HIS A 95 -1.77 2.27 -14.06
C HIS A 95 -1.27 2.80 -15.40
N GLU A 96 -1.86 2.32 -16.49
CA GLU A 96 -1.66 2.86 -17.82
C GLU A 96 -2.77 3.87 -18.12
N ILE A 97 -2.38 5.14 -18.26
CA ILE A 97 -3.31 6.21 -18.64
C ILE A 97 -3.45 6.24 -20.17
N ASP A 98 -2.34 6.15 -20.87
CA ASP A 98 -2.25 5.97 -22.32
C ASP A 98 -0.90 5.30 -22.68
N ASP A 99 -0.66 5.06 -23.96
CA ASP A 99 0.54 4.37 -24.47
C ASP A 99 1.88 5.01 -24.02
N GLN A 100 1.86 6.29 -23.66
CA GLN A 100 3.05 7.06 -23.27
C GLN A 100 2.99 7.59 -21.84
N LYS A 101 1.92 7.30 -21.08
CA LYS A 101 1.70 7.81 -19.73
C LYS A 101 1.37 6.69 -18.77
N LEU A 102 2.27 6.48 -17.82
CA LEU A 102 2.15 5.51 -16.77
C LEU A 102 2.09 6.22 -15.41
N LEU A 103 1.09 5.89 -14.59
CA LEU A 103 0.89 6.48 -13.27
C LEU A 103 1.33 5.48 -12.20
N VAL A 104 2.32 5.86 -11.40
CA VAL A 104 2.87 5.06 -10.31
C VAL A 104 2.31 5.60 -8.99
N VAL A 105 1.34 4.89 -8.40
CA VAL A 105 0.64 5.29 -7.18
C VAL A 105 1.29 4.63 -5.96
N MET A 106 1.65 5.42 -4.95
CA MET A 106 2.40 4.98 -3.77
C MET A 106 2.03 5.81 -2.54
N HIS A 107 2.58 5.49 -1.39
CA HIS A 107 2.46 6.37 -0.22
C HIS A 107 3.13 7.71 -0.51
N HIS A 108 2.43 8.82 -0.19
CA HIS A 108 2.85 10.18 -0.54
C HIS A 108 4.25 10.54 0.01
N SER A 109 4.62 10.03 1.20
CA SER A 109 5.93 10.32 1.81
C SER A 109 7.12 9.85 0.96
N LEU A 110 6.91 8.94 0.02
CA LEU A 110 7.95 8.39 -0.84
C LEU A 110 8.00 9.01 -2.24
N VAL A 111 7.01 9.81 -2.64
CA VAL A 111 6.91 10.34 -4.02
C VAL A 111 8.16 11.10 -4.42
N ILE A 112 8.61 12.05 -3.60
CA ILE A 112 9.78 12.90 -3.92
C ILE A 112 11.06 12.04 -3.99
N SER A 113 11.31 11.21 -2.97
CA SER A 113 12.53 10.38 -2.90
C SER A 113 12.61 9.35 -4.04
N ILE A 114 11.47 8.77 -4.43
CA ILE A 114 11.41 7.81 -5.54
C ILE A 114 11.53 8.50 -6.89
N LYS A 115 10.92 9.67 -7.07
CA LYS A 115 11.13 10.49 -8.26
C LYS A 115 12.61 10.82 -8.46
N ASP A 116 13.29 11.24 -7.39
CA ASP A 116 14.72 11.56 -7.43
C ASP A 116 15.58 10.33 -7.72
N GLU A 117 15.26 9.18 -7.12
CA GLU A 117 15.96 7.92 -7.40
C GLU A 117 15.81 7.49 -8.86
N LEU A 118 14.59 7.48 -9.38
CA LEU A 118 14.30 7.10 -10.77
C LEU A 118 14.91 8.10 -11.77
N SER A 119 14.97 9.38 -11.43
CA SER A 119 15.54 10.44 -12.29
C SER A 119 17.00 10.20 -12.65
N LYS A 120 17.76 9.50 -11.79
CA LYS A 120 19.17 9.13 -12.07
C LYS A 120 19.31 8.26 -13.32
N TYR A 121 18.29 7.46 -13.63
CA TYR A 121 18.28 6.54 -14.77
C TYR A 121 17.50 7.12 -15.95
N ALA A 122 16.56 8.04 -15.72
CA ALA A 122 15.70 8.64 -16.73
C ALA A 122 16.48 9.43 -17.79
N ALA A 123 17.65 9.97 -17.44
CA ALA A 123 18.49 10.76 -18.35
C ALA A 123 18.91 10.00 -19.64
N PHE A 124 18.83 8.67 -19.64
CA PHE A 124 19.16 7.83 -20.79
C PHE A 124 17.95 7.45 -21.66
N PHE A 125 16.77 7.96 -21.32
CA PHE A 125 15.50 7.62 -21.97
C PHE A 125 14.73 8.88 -22.33
N LYS A 126 13.83 8.77 -23.32
CA LYS A 126 12.89 9.83 -23.66
C LYS A 126 11.68 9.78 -22.72
N VAL A 127 11.91 10.13 -21.45
CA VAL A 127 10.90 10.14 -20.40
C VAL A 127 11.03 11.37 -19.51
N GLN A 128 9.91 11.79 -18.95
CA GLN A 128 9.81 12.78 -17.90
C GLN A 128 9.11 12.17 -16.69
N LEU A 129 9.56 12.52 -15.49
CA LEU A 129 8.99 12.11 -14.21
C LEU A 129 8.39 13.34 -13.52
N VAL A 130 7.07 13.34 -13.33
CA VAL A 130 6.35 14.46 -12.75
C VAL A 130 5.61 13.98 -11.49
N ASP A 131 5.80 14.71 -10.38
CA ASP A 131 4.93 14.53 -9.21
C ASP A 131 3.56 15.12 -9.55
N VAL A 132 2.54 14.26 -9.55
CA VAL A 132 1.16 14.61 -9.90
C VAL A 132 0.20 14.33 -8.75
N SER A 133 0.72 14.25 -7.52
CA SER A 133 -0.07 13.94 -6.32
C SER A 133 -1.23 14.91 -6.09
N ASP A 134 -1.09 16.16 -6.50
CA ASP A 134 -2.15 17.18 -6.42
C ASP A 134 -3.13 17.16 -7.61
N ALA A 135 -2.80 16.46 -8.69
CA ALA A 135 -3.61 16.41 -9.91
C ALA A 135 -4.55 15.19 -9.95
N TYR A 136 -4.23 14.15 -9.21
CA TYR A 136 -5.03 12.93 -9.12
C TYR A 136 -5.53 12.69 -7.71
N ILE A 137 -6.74 12.17 -7.63
CA ILE A 137 -7.42 11.81 -6.39
C ILE A 137 -7.68 10.30 -6.38
N PHE A 138 -7.49 9.69 -5.23
CA PHE A 138 -7.57 8.26 -5.04
C PHE A 138 -8.74 7.92 -4.13
N PHE A 139 -9.62 7.02 -4.59
CA PHE A 139 -10.69 6.47 -3.77
C PHE A 139 -10.49 4.97 -3.60
N GLY A 140 -10.56 4.51 -2.36
CA GLY A 140 -10.72 3.10 -2.06
C GLY A 140 -12.20 2.75 -1.96
N ILE A 141 -12.61 1.63 -2.53
CA ILE A 141 -13.99 1.15 -2.49
C ILE A 141 -13.97 -0.29 -2.00
N ALA A 142 -14.75 -0.54 -0.96
CA ALA A 142 -14.96 -1.86 -0.38
C ALA A 142 -16.46 -2.19 -0.44
N SER A 143 -16.82 -3.27 -1.11
CA SER A 143 -18.21 -3.71 -1.24
C SER A 143 -18.26 -5.22 -1.30
N ASN A 144 -19.26 -5.82 -0.66
CA ASN A 144 -19.58 -7.24 -0.79
C ASN A 144 -20.28 -7.60 -2.12
N TYR A 145 -20.71 -6.60 -2.85
CA TYR A 145 -21.20 -6.81 -4.20
C TYR A 145 -19.99 -6.82 -5.14
N ALA A 146 -19.83 -7.88 -5.92
CA ALA A 146 -18.85 -7.88 -7.00
C ALA A 146 -19.12 -6.65 -7.89
N ILE A 147 -18.32 -5.61 -7.70
CA ILE A 147 -18.34 -4.45 -8.58
C ILE A 147 -17.70 -4.96 -9.87
N THR A 148 -18.53 -5.38 -10.82
CA THR A 148 -18.05 -5.75 -12.15
C THR A 148 -17.51 -4.50 -12.84
N LYS A 149 -16.48 -4.65 -13.66
CA LYS A 149 -15.89 -3.55 -14.47
C LYS A 149 -16.96 -2.70 -15.18
N ASP A 150 -18.08 -3.35 -15.59
CA ASP A 150 -19.18 -2.70 -16.30
C ASP A 150 -20.08 -1.84 -15.40
N LYS A 151 -19.91 -1.90 -14.08
CA LYS A 151 -20.68 -1.15 -13.08
C LYS A 151 -19.82 -0.24 -12.21
N ALA A 152 -18.52 -0.16 -12.48
CA ALA A 152 -17.69 0.84 -11.82
C ALA A 152 -18.18 2.23 -12.28
N PRO A 153 -18.72 3.06 -11.40
CA PRO A 153 -19.25 4.37 -11.77
C PRO A 153 -18.15 5.37 -12.17
N PHE A 154 -16.99 4.86 -12.58
CA PHE A 154 -15.81 5.67 -12.77
C PHE A 154 -15.45 5.77 -14.24
N SER A 155 -15.31 7.00 -14.71
CA SER A 155 -14.62 7.35 -15.96
C SER A 155 -13.08 7.28 -15.81
N CYS A 156 -12.57 6.54 -14.79
CA CYS A 156 -11.20 6.60 -14.30
C CYS A 156 -10.56 5.21 -14.34
N SER A 157 -9.22 5.18 -14.30
CA SER A 157 -8.47 3.94 -14.15
C SER A 157 -8.75 3.29 -12.79
N THR A 158 -8.91 1.98 -12.77
CA THR A 158 -9.17 1.21 -11.55
C THR A 158 -8.14 0.10 -11.36
N PHE A 159 -7.73 -0.14 -10.11
CA PHE A 159 -6.98 -1.31 -9.70
C PHE A 159 -7.88 -2.21 -8.82
N HIS A 160 -7.95 -3.49 -9.15
CA HIS A 160 -8.71 -4.47 -8.39
C HIS A 160 -7.80 -5.24 -7.46
N TYR A 161 -8.02 -5.12 -6.15
CA TYR A 161 -7.33 -5.91 -5.15
C TYR A 161 -7.85 -7.36 -5.14
N ASN A 162 -7.00 -8.31 -4.71
CA ASN A 162 -7.36 -9.73 -4.63
C ASN A 162 -8.52 -10.02 -3.65
N ASP A 163 -8.80 -9.11 -2.73
CA ASP A 163 -9.90 -9.18 -1.76
C ASP A 163 -11.22 -8.56 -2.26
N GLY A 164 -11.26 -8.14 -3.52
CA GLY A 164 -12.43 -7.56 -4.16
C GLY A 164 -12.57 -6.05 -4.00
N ARG A 165 -11.73 -5.40 -3.20
CA ARG A 165 -11.68 -3.93 -3.13
C ARG A 165 -11.16 -3.33 -4.43
N ILE A 166 -11.46 -2.04 -4.62
CA ILE A 166 -11.04 -1.28 -5.79
C ILE A 166 -10.32 -0.01 -5.33
N LEU A 167 -9.19 0.29 -5.96
CA LEU A 167 -8.61 1.63 -6.01
C LEU A 167 -9.06 2.30 -7.29
N ALA A 168 -9.79 3.40 -7.18
CA ALA A 168 -10.16 4.24 -8.30
C ALA A 168 -9.32 5.51 -8.32
N VAL A 169 -8.84 5.87 -9.52
CA VAL A 169 -8.00 7.04 -9.76
C VAL A 169 -8.79 8.00 -10.63
N CYS A 170 -9.06 9.21 -10.15
CA CYS A 170 -9.74 10.26 -10.89
C CYS A 170 -8.92 11.56 -10.91
N THR A 171 -9.23 12.46 -11.83
CA THR A 171 -8.64 13.80 -11.82
C THR A 171 -9.24 14.65 -10.70
N LEU A 172 -8.51 15.70 -10.29
CA LEU A 172 -9.00 16.66 -9.30
C LEU A 172 -10.36 17.28 -9.71
N GLU A 173 -10.58 17.52 -10.99
CA GLU A 173 -11.83 18.08 -11.52
C GLU A 173 -13.03 17.15 -11.33
N GLN A 174 -12.79 15.84 -11.31
CA GLN A 174 -13.82 14.82 -11.15
C GLN A 174 -14.10 14.46 -9.68
N ALA A 175 -13.20 14.84 -8.77
CA ALA A 175 -13.17 14.35 -7.39
C ALA A 175 -14.46 14.61 -6.61
N GLU A 176 -15.02 15.83 -6.70
CA GLU A 176 -16.24 16.20 -5.98
C GLU A 176 -17.48 15.45 -6.52
N SER A 177 -17.59 15.31 -7.85
CA SER A 177 -18.69 14.57 -8.45
C SER A 177 -18.63 13.08 -8.10
N GLN A 178 -17.44 12.49 -8.09
CA GLN A 178 -17.22 11.09 -7.66
C GLN A 178 -17.54 10.88 -6.18
N TRP A 179 -17.15 11.82 -5.33
CA TRP A 179 -17.53 11.78 -3.91
C TRP A 179 -19.06 11.74 -3.73
N LEU A 180 -19.79 12.64 -4.41
CA LEU A 180 -21.25 12.71 -4.30
C LEU A 180 -21.93 11.44 -4.80
N GLU A 181 -21.42 10.87 -5.89
CA GLU A 181 -21.91 9.60 -6.44
C GLU A 181 -21.70 8.43 -5.46
N LEU A 182 -20.47 8.30 -4.91
CA LEU A 182 -20.14 7.28 -3.91
C LEU A 182 -20.98 7.44 -2.65
N LYS A 183 -21.13 8.65 -2.14
CA LYS A 183 -21.92 8.94 -0.94
C LYS A 183 -23.41 8.61 -1.11
N GLY A 184 -23.92 8.57 -2.33
CA GLY A 184 -25.29 8.14 -2.65
C GLY A 184 -25.54 6.65 -2.44
N SER A 185 -24.51 5.81 -2.46
CA SER A 185 -24.63 4.34 -2.40
C SER A 185 -23.71 3.67 -1.36
N SER A 186 -22.79 4.41 -0.76
CA SER A 186 -21.75 3.89 0.13
C SER A 186 -21.51 4.86 1.28
N SER A 187 -21.00 4.35 2.39
CA SER A 187 -20.62 5.16 3.56
C SER A 187 -19.14 5.51 3.51
N PRO A 188 -18.74 6.77 3.79
CA PRO A 188 -17.34 7.16 3.87
C PRO A 188 -16.68 6.56 5.11
N ILE A 189 -15.46 6.05 4.95
CA ILE A 189 -14.60 5.59 6.04
C ILE A 189 -13.25 6.31 6.00
N GLY A 190 -12.60 6.42 7.15
CA GLY A 190 -11.36 7.15 7.30
C GLY A 190 -10.12 6.36 6.90
N THR A 191 -8.98 7.03 7.01
CA THR A 191 -7.67 6.48 6.64
C THR A 191 -7.31 5.25 7.48
N ASP A 192 -7.58 5.29 8.79
CA ASP A 192 -7.24 4.16 9.69
C ASP A 192 -8.11 2.94 9.42
N SER A 193 -9.38 3.17 9.09
CA SER A 193 -10.30 2.13 8.68
C SER A 193 -9.87 1.46 7.38
N TRP A 194 -9.46 2.24 6.39
CA TRP A 194 -8.90 1.69 5.15
C TRP A 194 -7.59 0.93 5.41
N ARG A 195 -6.71 1.49 6.26
CA ARG A 195 -5.46 0.82 6.66
C ARG A 195 -5.72 -0.54 7.33
N LEU A 196 -6.78 -0.66 8.14
CA LEU A 196 -7.16 -1.94 8.72
C LEU A 196 -7.54 -2.96 7.65
N LEU A 197 -8.27 -2.56 6.60
CA LEU A 197 -8.58 -3.44 5.46
C LEU A 197 -7.29 -3.89 4.73
N ASP A 198 -6.31 -3.00 4.55
CA ASP A 198 -5.01 -3.36 3.97
C ASP A 198 -4.26 -4.37 4.84
N ILE A 199 -4.26 -4.19 6.17
CA ILE A 199 -3.66 -5.12 7.12
C ILE A 199 -4.36 -6.49 7.03
N GLN A 200 -5.69 -6.52 6.98
CA GLN A 200 -6.48 -7.75 6.87
C GLN A 200 -6.19 -8.51 5.59
N SER A 201 -5.93 -7.80 4.51
CA SER A 201 -5.57 -8.37 3.21
C SER A 201 -4.06 -8.69 3.10
N GLY A 202 -3.27 -8.35 4.11
CA GLY A 202 -1.82 -8.54 4.10
C GLY A 202 -1.10 -7.64 3.09
N LEU A 203 -1.66 -6.46 2.82
CA LEU A 203 -1.09 -5.46 1.91
C LEU A 203 -0.22 -4.48 2.70
N ALA A 204 1.10 -4.66 2.62
CA ALA A 204 2.03 -3.66 3.12
C ALA A 204 2.04 -2.43 2.21
N LEU A 205 2.01 -1.23 2.78
CA LEU A 205 2.31 0.00 2.08
C LEU A 205 3.55 0.61 2.71
N LEU A 206 4.68 0.60 1.99
CA LEU A 206 5.93 1.18 2.47
C LEU A 206 5.80 2.68 2.64
N GLN A 207 6.40 3.18 3.71
CA GLN A 207 6.51 4.58 4.08
C GLN A 207 7.98 4.95 4.29
N GLU A 208 8.28 6.20 4.56
CA GLU A 208 9.65 6.69 4.73
C GLU A 208 10.43 5.86 5.77
N GLU A 209 9.79 5.52 6.91
CA GLU A 209 10.40 4.77 8.01
C GLU A 209 10.74 3.31 7.67
N THR A 210 10.13 2.76 6.61
CA THR A 210 10.28 1.35 6.21
C THR A 210 10.93 1.19 4.84
N SER A 211 11.16 2.28 4.12
CA SER A 211 11.83 2.29 2.81
C SER A 211 13.27 1.78 2.91
N GLY A 212 13.67 0.93 1.96
CA GLY A 212 15.04 0.42 1.84
C GLY A 212 15.49 -0.59 2.92
N ILE A 213 14.57 -1.03 3.80
CA ILE A 213 14.90 -1.97 4.91
C ILE A 213 14.73 -3.42 4.46
N PHE A 214 13.67 -3.74 3.74
CA PHE A 214 13.26 -5.11 3.43
C PHE A 214 13.50 -5.46 1.96
N ILE A 215 13.78 -6.72 1.66
CA ILE A 215 13.64 -7.22 0.29
C ILE A 215 12.16 -7.48 0.01
N PRO A 216 11.71 -7.43 -1.26
CA PRO A 216 10.27 -7.58 -1.60
C PRO A 216 9.61 -8.83 -1.04
N GLN A 217 10.31 -9.97 -0.99
CA GLN A 217 9.76 -11.20 -0.45
C GLN A 217 9.53 -11.15 1.07
N MET A 218 10.26 -10.31 1.83
CA MET A 218 10.00 -10.12 3.26
C MET A 218 8.64 -9.44 3.51
N LEU A 219 8.14 -8.70 2.51
CA LEU A 219 6.84 -8.04 2.50
C LEU A 219 5.76 -8.88 1.82
N ASN A 220 6.03 -10.16 1.56
CA ASN A 220 5.15 -11.08 0.86
C ASN A 220 4.74 -10.65 -0.58
N LEU A 221 5.49 -9.75 -1.21
CA LEU A 221 5.19 -9.26 -2.56
C LEU A 221 5.28 -10.36 -3.64
N ASP A 222 5.97 -11.46 -3.36
CA ASP A 222 6.01 -12.67 -4.19
C ASP A 222 4.67 -13.43 -4.19
N TYR A 223 3.93 -13.42 -3.07
CA TYR A 223 2.58 -14.00 -2.99
C TYR A 223 1.52 -13.11 -3.65
N LEU A 224 1.78 -11.81 -3.73
CA LEU A 224 0.87 -10.82 -4.31
C LEU A 224 1.09 -10.59 -5.81
N ASN A 225 1.90 -11.42 -6.48
CA ASN A 225 2.27 -11.30 -7.89
C ASN A 225 2.93 -9.95 -8.25
N ALA A 226 3.51 -9.25 -7.27
CA ALA A 226 4.20 -7.98 -7.49
C ALA A 226 5.66 -8.15 -7.96
N ILE A 227 6.14 -9.40 -8.13
CA ILE A 227 7.49 -9.74 -8.58
C ILE A 227 7.42 -10.71 -9.75
N SER A 228 7.89 -10.29 -10.91
CA SER A 228 8.11 -11.19 -12.03
C SER A 228 9.52 -11.80 -11.95
N PHE A 229 9.60 -13.12 -11.96
CA PHE A 229 10.85 -13.88 -12.04
C PHE A 229 11.18 -14.34 -13.47
N LYS A 230 10.34 -13.96 -14.44
CA LYS A 230 10.47 -14.35 -15.85
C LYS A 230 10.87 -13.20 -16.77
N LYS A 231 10.65 -11.95 -16.34
CA LYS A 231 11.00 -10.75 -17.11
C LYS A 231 12.51 -10.56 -17.23
N GLY A 232 12.93 -9.64 -18.09
CA GLY A 232 14.32 -9.19 -18.24
C GLY A 232 14.87 -8.49 -16.98
N CYS A 233 16.12 -8.04 -17.05
CA CYS A 233 16.82 -7.43 -15.92
C CYS A 233 16.15 -6.14 -15.43
N TYR A 234 16.18 -5.97 -14.11
CA TYR A 234 15.77 -4.74 -13.43
C TYR A 234 16.68 -4.46 -12.21
N THR A 235 16.65 -3.23 -11.71
CA THR A 235 17.48 -2.82 -10.58
C THR A 235 17.21 -3.67 -9.33
N GLY A 236 18.26 -4.31 -8.78
CA GLY A 236 18.18 -5.16 -7.58
C GLY A 236 17.77 -6.61 -7.84
N GLN A 237 17.50 -7.00 -9.09
CA GLN A 237 17.04 -8.35 -9.44
C GLN A 237 17.94 -9.47 -8.95
N GLU A 238 19.28 -9.30 -8.95
CA GLU A 238 20.20 -10.35 -8.55
C GLU A 238 19.91 -10.86 -7.13
N ILE A 239 19.71 -9.95 -6.18
CA ILE A 239 19.41 -10.31 -4.79
C ILE A 239 18.00 -10.91 -4.67
N VAL A 240 17.01 -10.32 -5.36
CA VAL A 240 15.62 -10.79 -5.35
C VAL A 240 15.52 -12.20 -5.94
N ALA A 241 16.15 -12.45 -7.10
CA ALA A 241 16.16 -13.76 -7.76
C ALA A 241 16.98 -14.79 -6.96
N ARG A 242 18.16 -14.40 -6.44
CA ARG A 242 18.97 -15.27 -5.60
C ARG A 242 18.18 -15.75 -4.37
N MET A 243 17.42 -14.88 -3.74
CA MET A 243 16.59 -15.25 -2.60
C MET A 243 15.48 -16.25 -2.99
N LYS A 244 14.94 -16.15 -4.19
CA LYS A 244 13.92 -17.09 -4.70
C LYS A 244 14.49 -18.48 -4.96
N TYR A 245 15.67 -18.58 -5.57
CA TYR A 245 16.17 -19.83 -6.13
C TYR A 245 17.27 -20.52 -5.28
N LEU A 246 18.04 -19.74 -4.52
CA LEU A 246 19.24 -20.22 -3.82
C LEU A 246 19.27 -19.86 -2.34
N GLY A 247 18.39 -18.95 -1.89
CA GLY A 247 18.38 -18.46 -0.52
C GLY A 247 17.29 -19.08 0.34
N THR A 248 17.50 -19.01 1.65
CA THR A 248 16.43 -19.26 2.64
C THR A 248 16.00 -17.89 3.19
N LEU A 249 14.75 -17.57 3.04
CA LEU A 249 14.20 -16.33 3.57
C LEU A 249 14.03 -16.47 5.09
N LYS A 250 14.82 -15.72 5.85
CA LYS A 250 14.82 -15.78 7.32
C LYS A 250 13.87 -14.78 7.99
N ARG A 251 13.14 -14.01 7.22
CA ARG A 251 12.18 -13.00 7.69
C ARG A 251 11.00 -12.96 6.74
N ARG A 252 9.79 -12.90 7.29
CA ARG A 252 8.55 -12.69 6.52
C ARG A 252 7.60 -11.79 7.26
N MET A 253 6.61 -11.28 6.54
CA MET A 253 5.54 -10.49 7.09
C MET A 253 4.42 -11.38 7.60
N TYR A 254 3.97 -11.07 8.81
CA TYR A 254 2.89 -11.74 9.52
C TYR A 254 1.82 -10.72 9.89
N ARG A 255 0.57 -11.16 9.93
CA ARG A 255 -0.55 -10.40 10.49
C ARG A 255 -0.78 -10.86 11.92
N VAL A 256 -0.90 -9.90 12.84
CA VAL A 256 -1.11 -10.19 14.26
C VAL A 256 -2.15 -9.26 14.85
N ALA A 257 -2.78 -9.72 15.95
CA ALA A 257 -3.55 -8.89 16.85
C ALA A 257 -2.80 -8.69 18.17
N VAL A 258 -2.92 -7.48 18.73
CA VAL A 258 -2.38 -7.10 20.04
C VAL A 258 -3.37 -6.18 20.74
N THR A 259 -3.44 -6.28 22.08
CA THR A 259 -4.24 -5.37 22.91
C THR A 259 -3.38 -4.24 23.47
N ASP A 260 -4.03 -3.14 23.91
CA ASP A 260 -3.37 -1.97 24.52
C ASP A 260 -2.19 -1.44 23.67
N ALA A 261 -2.44 -1.16 22.42
CA ALA A 261 -1.41 -0.86 21.42
C ALA A 261 -1.56 0.54 20.76
N ALA A 262 -2.24 1.48 21.42
CA ALA A 262 -2.57 2.80 20.87
C ALA A 262 -1.35 3.64 20.43
N SER A 263 -0.17 3.36 20.93
CA SER A 263 1.08 4.07 20.60
C SER A 263 1.90 3.39 19.51
N LEU A 264 1.44 2.25 18.94
CA LEU A 264 2.20 1.52 17.95
C LEU A 264 2.09 2.18 16.57
N CYS A 265 3.23 2.41 15.93
CA CYS A 265 3.32 3.00 14.61
C CYS A 265 4.34 2.29 13.71
N THR A 266 4.25 2.59 12.42
CA THR A 266 5.16 2.10 11.39
C THR A 266 6.63 2.40 11.75
N GLY A 267 7.53 1.47 11.44
CA GLY A 267 8.96 1.58 11.69
C GLY A 267 9.43 1.12 13.08
N MET A 268 8.53 0.97 14.04
CA MET A 268 8.93 0.49 15.38
C MET A 268 9.57 -0.90 15.31
N SER A 269 10.64 -1.09 16.10
CA SER A 269 11.34 -2.37 16.20
C SER A 269 10.58 -3.35 17.10
N CYS A 270 10.68 -4.64 16.77
CA CYS A 270 10.24 -5.75 17.62
C CYS A 270 11.46 -6.44 18.20
N CYS A 271 11.45 -6.73 19.50
CA CYS A 271 12.51 -7.41 20.23
C CYS A 271 11.94 -8.56 21.08
N PHE A 272 12.76 -9.53 21.45
CA PHE A 272 12.36 -10.45 22.51
C PHE A 272 12.28 -9.72 23.85
N PRO A 273 11.39 -10.14 24.76
CA PRO A 273 11.34 -9.57 26.11
C PRO A 273 12.69 -9.58 26.80
N GLY A 274 13.09 -8.42 27.35
CA GLY A 274 14.35 -8.24 28.06
C GLY A 274 15.60 -8.14 27.17
N THR A 275 15.43 -7.98 25.83
CA THR A 275 16.56 -7.76 24.90
C THR A 275 16.38 -6.49 24.10
N GLU A 276 17.48 -5.92 23.61
CA GLU A 276 17.48 -4.77 22.68
C GLU A 276 17.70 -5.21 21.22
N GLN A 277 17.99 -6.50 20.99
CA GLN A 277 18.24 -7.01 19.64
C GLN A 277 16.93 -7.07 18.86
N SER A 278 16.86 -6.30 17.77
CA SER A 278 15.69 -6.30 16.88
C SER A 278 15.55 -7.62 16.14
N VAL A 279 14.38 -8.23 16.28
CA VAL A 279 13.96 -9.43 15.56
C VAL A 279 12.93 -9.13 14.49
N GLY A 280 12.49 -7.87 14.37
CA GLY A 280 11.53 -7.45 13.37
C GLY A 280 11.13 -5.98 13.47
N SER A 281 10.14 -5.59 12.67
CA SER A 281 9.62 -4.22 12.65
C SER A 281 8.14 -4.18 12.30
N VAL A 282 7.45 -3.17 12.80
CA VAL A 282 6.07 -2.83 12.44
C VAL A 282 6.06 -2.23 11.04
N ILE A 283 5.25 -2.78 10.15
CA ILE A 283 5.03 -2.24 8.80
C ILE A 283 3.76 -1.40 8.75
N SER A 284 2.72 -1.84 9.44
CA SER A 284 1.46 -1.13 9.53
C SER A 284 0.75 -1.49 10.82
N ALA A 285 -0.02 -0.56 11.39
CA ALA A 285 -0.84 -0.76 12.58
C ALA A 285 -2.15 0.01 12.42
N ALA A 286 -3.27 -0.60 12.81
CA ALA A 286 -4.58 0.05 12.84
C ALA A 286 -5.44 -0.51 13.98
N TYR A 287 -6.32 0.33 14.52
CA TYR A 287 -7.30 -0.05 15.52
C TYR A 287 -8.38 -0.95 14.91
N ALA A 288 -8.71 -2.05 15.59
CA ALA A 288 -9.66 -3.05 15.11
C ALA A 288 -10.90 -3.20 16.02
N GLY A 289 -11.08 -2.29 16.99
CA GLY A 289 -12.17 -2.36 17.98
C GLY A 289 -11.78 -3.11 19.25
N ASN A 290 -12.55 -2.90 20.34
CA ASN A 290 -12.39 -3.62 21.62
C ASN A 290 -10.96 -3.60 22.17
N ASP A 291 -10.31 -2.43 22.18
CA ASP A 291 -8.90 -2.24 22.58
C ASP A 291 -7.88 -3.11 21.80
N THR A 292 -8.31 -3.70 20.70
CA THR A 292 -7.48 -4.54 19.84
C THR A 292 -6.95 -3.74 18.66
N TYR A 293 -5.69 -3.94 18.35
CA TYR A 293 -5.01 -3.43 17.16
C TYR A 293 -4.56 -4.59 16.29
N GLN A 294 -4.69 -4.45 14.98
CA GLN A 294 -4.08 -5.39 14.04
C GLN A 294 -2.86 -4.75 13.41
N LEU A 295 -1.81 -5.55 13.25
CA LEU A 295 -0.53 -5.11 12.71
C LEU A 295 -0.05 -6.05 11.61
N LEU A 296 0.73 -5.48 10.70
CA LEU A 296 1.65 -6.24 9.85
C LEU A 296 3.06 -6.09 10.42
N LEU A 297 3.67 -7.20 10.80
CA LEU A 297 5.02 -7.27 11.34
C LEU A 297 5.93 -8.06 10.40
N VAL A 298 7.09 -7.53 10.03
CA VAL A 298 8.16 -8.37 9.47
C VAL A 298 8.98 -8.92 10.62
N LEU A 299 8.99 -10.24 10.78
CA LEU A 299 9.67 -10.95 11.87
C LEU A 299 10.66 -11.97 11.33
N THR A 300 11.71 -12.27 12.14
CA THR A 300 12.56 -13.45 11.92
C THR A 300 11.78 -14.74 12.19
N ASP A 301 12.21 -15.86 11.60
CA ASP A 301 11.59 -17.18 11.80
C ASP A 301 11.51 -17.57 13.30
N ASP A 302 12.54 -17.22 14.09
CA ASP A 302 12.58 -17.52 15.53
C ASP A 302 11.53 -16.68 16.29
N ALA A 303 11.28 -15.44 15.86
CA ALA A 303 10.31 -14.55 16.50
C ALA A 303 8.87 -14.88 16.08
N ALA A 304 8.67 -15.40 14.88
CA ALA A 304 7.35 -15.74 14.33
C ALA A 304 6.62 -16.86 15.09
N ASN A 305 7.31 -17.57 15.97
CA ASN A 305 6.73 -18.62 16.81
C ASN A 305 6.54 -18.18 18.28
N LYS A 306 6.75 -16.89 18.59
CA LYS A 306 6.63 -16.36 19.96
C LYS A 306 5.31 -15.62 20.12
N THR A 307 4.68 -15.85 21.25
CA THR A 307 3.43 -15.19 21.65
C THR A 307 3.66 -13.89 22.41
N GLN A 308 4.92 -13.53 22.70
CA GLN A 308 5.28 -12.31 23.41
C GLN A 308 6.44 -11.60 22.72
N LEU A 309 6.26 -10.32 22.44
CA LEU A 309 7.30 -9.43 21.91
C LEU A 309 7.23 -8.06 22.61
N THR A 310 8.37 -7.41 22.72
CA THR A 310 8.46 -5.98 23.03
C THR A 310 8.41 -5.21 21.72
N ILE A 311 7.49 -4.26 21.57
CA ILE A 311 7.34 -3.44 20.36
C ILE A 311 7.63 -1.98 20.71
N GLY A 312 8.60 -1.38 20.00
CA GLY A 312 9.12 -0.04 20.30
C GLY A 312 9.80 0.01 21.67
N SER A 313 9.65 1.14 22.36
CA SER A 313 10.12 1.33 23.75
C SER A 313 9.07 0.90 24.80
N GLY A 314 8.05 0.17 24.36
CA GLY A 314 6.87 -0.15 25.16
C GLY A 314 7.01 -1.40 26.02
N ASN A 315 5.89 -1.79 26.58
CA ASN A 315 5.75 -3.02 27.38
C ASN A 315 5.74 -4.25 26.47
N ILE A 316 5.92 -5.42 27.09
CA ILE A 316 5.71 -6.73 26.45
C ILE A 316 4.26 -6.80 25.98
N LYS A 317 4.07 -7.21 24.72
CA LYS A 317 2.76 -7.41 24.09
C LYS A 317 2.51 -8.89 23.86
N GLU A 318 1.32 -9.35 24.21
CA GLU A 318 0.81 -10.65 23.80
C GLU A 318 0.48 -10.58 22.30
N ILE A 319 0.98 -11.55 21.54
CA ILE A 319 0.84 -11.61 20.08
C ILE A 319 -0.07 -12.76 19.71
N GLU A 320 -1.21 -12.44 19.11
CA GLU A 320 -2.07 -13.40 18.45
C GLU A 320 -1.82 -13.38 16.94
N TYR A 321 -1.37 -14.50 16.35
CA TYR A 321 -1.15 -14.59 14.90
C TYR A 321 -2.46 -14.82 14.19
N LEU A 322 -2.70 -14.00 13.16
CA LEU A 322 -3.88 -14.07 12.31
C LEU A 322 -3.49 -14.57 10.91
N SER A 323 -4.42 -15.28 10.25
CA SER A 323 -4.19 -15.77 8.89
C SER A 323 -4.04 -14.61 7.89
N LEU A 324 -3.18 -14.80 6.90
CA LEU A 324 -3.11 -13.98 5.71
C LEU A 324 -3.88 -14.68 4.58
N PRO A 325 -4.71 -13.97 3.78
CA PRO A 325 -5.64 -14.59 2.84
C PRO A 325 -4.95 -15.35 1.70
N TYR A 326 -3.69 -15.06 1.43
CA TYR A 326 -2.89 -15.68 0.36
C TYR A 326 -1.88 -16.75 0.86
N ILE A 327 -1.85 -17.03 2.17
CA ILE A 327 -1.05 -18.11 2.79
C ILE A 327 -2.02 -19.20 3.24
N LYS A 328 -1.92 -20.37 2.63
CA LYS A 328 -2.71 -21.56 2.98
C LYS A 328 -2.01 -22.40 4.04
#